data_aca10fbc80f62c4940ca66bf949005da
#
_entry.id   aca10fbc80f62c4940ca66bf949005da
#
_cell.length_a   1.000
_cell.length_b   1.000
_cell.length_c   1.000
_cell.angle_alpha   90.00
_cell.angle_beta   90.00
_cell.angle_gamma   90.00
#
_symmetry.space_group_name_H-M   'P 1'
#
loop_
_entity.id
_entity.type
_entity.pdbx_description
1 polymer ?
#
loop_
_entity_poly.entity_id
_entity_poly.type
_entity_poly.pdbx_seq_one_letter_code
_entity_poly.pdbx_strand_id
1 'polypeptide(L)'
;GIEKDTHLSNFKKQLDIASAKTEAFEQLKIEKAKLEEGIKRLEIERNNLKGETISLQKAEEGRQLETTKNIAAAVTLQQSLEKEKERLNDDRVKEKEDYLTKMKLKWSEHEKDVENHIQQICRNNIITYISQENFPHPRNKPDNSIEIMDQLVVFDAKSPANDDLTNFPKYIKLQTESLKKYAKHDNVKNDLFLVIPSNTLDVIDQFHYNI
;
A
#
# COMPACT_ATOMS: atom_id res chain seq x y z
N GLY A 1 -31.48 103.99 55.84
CA GLY A 1 -30.33 103.16 55.82
C GLY A 1 -30.66 101.69 55.56
N ILE A 2 -31.61 101.10 56.29
CA ILE A 2 -31.75 99.59 56.28
C ILE A 2 -32.40 99.00 55.05
N GLU A 3 -33.32 99.60 54.37
CA GLU A 3 -33.94 99.13 53.15
C GLU A 3 -33.02 99.14 51.95
N LYS A 4 -32.12 100.12 51.79
CA LYS A 4 -31.13 100.17 50.72
C LYS A 4 -30.07 99.07 50.83
N ASP A 5 -29.66 98.71 52.05
CA ASP A 5 -28.68 97.65 52.35
C ASP A 5 -29.27 96.25 52.03
N THR A 6 -30.55 96.05 52.31
CA THR A 6 -31.28 94.79 51.98
C THR A 6 -31.44 94.61 50.51
N HIS A 7 -31.77 95.70 49.76
CA HIS A 7 -31.84 95.68 48.28
C HIS A 7 -30.48 95.38 47.63
N LEU A 8 -29.42 95.99 48.12
CA LEU A 8 -28.05 95.78 47.64
C LEU A 8 -27.57 94.32 47.88
N SER A 9 -27.89 93.75 49.08
CA SER A 9 -27.58 92.34 49.42
C SER A 9 -28.31 91.35 48.46
N ASN A 10 -29.61 91.63 48.20
CA ASN A 10 -30.41 90.78 47.30
C ASN A 10 -29.89 90.86 45.82
N PHE A 11 -29.46 92.07 45.43
CA PHE A 11 -28.90 92.27 44.10
C PHE A 11 -27.55 91.52 43.91
N LYS A 12 -26.70 91.57 44.95
CA LYS A 12 -25.43 90.79 44.98
C LYS A 12 -25.69 89.31 44.88
N LYS A 13 -26.63 88.75 45.66
CA LYS A 13 -27.02 87.32 45.53
C LYS A 13 -27.52 86.93 44.13
N GLN A 14 -28.34 87.82 43.52
CA GLN A 14 -28.79 87.53 42.14
C GLN A 14 -27.66 87.58 41.15
N LEU A 15 -26.68 88.48 41.33
CA LEU A 15 -25.50 88.59 40.46
C LEU A 15 -24.62 87.33 40.57
N ASP A 16 -24.39 86.86 41.82
CA ASP A 16 -23.60 85.63 42.05
C ASP A 16 -24.29 84.41 41.49
N ILE A 17 -25.62 84.28 41.59
CA ILE A 17 -26.39 83.20 40.95
C ILE A 17 -26.32 83.31 39.42
N ALA A 18 -26.40 84.51 38.84
CA ALA A 18 -26.29 84.70 37.41
C ALA A 18 -24.90 84.33 36.87
N SER A 19 -23.82 84.73 37.61
CA SER A 19 -22.44 84.39 37.28
C SER A 19 -22.22 82.86 37.33
N ALA A 20 -22.67 82.20 38.41
CA ALA A 20 -22.57 80.71 38.49
C ALA A 20 -23.31 79.99 37.40
N LYS A 21 -24.51 80.52 37.01
CA LYS A 21 -25.22 79.91 35.84
C LYS A 21 -24.50 80.13 34.52
N THR A 22 -23.84 81.25 34.34
CA THR A 22 -23.07 81.54 33.13
C THR A 22 -21.84 80.59 33.03
N GLU A 23 -21.14 80.40 34.11
CA GLU A 23 -20.00 79.49 34.19
C GLU A 23 -20.45 78.06 33.92
N ALA A 24 -21.53 77.57 34.50
CA ALA A 24 -22.09 76.26 34.29
C ALA A 24 -22.52 76.07 32.80
N PHE A 25 -23.10 77.11 32.20
CA PHE A 25 -23.47 77.10 30.82
C PHE A 25 -22.28 76.99 29.85
N GLU A 26 -21.20 77.71 30.14
CA GLU A 26 -19.95 77.60 29.32
C GLU A 26 -19.29 76.22 29.50
N GLN A 27 -19.30 75.68 30.74
CA GLN A 27 -18.81 74.27 30.96
C GLN A 27 -19.63 73.24 30.15
N LEU A 28 -20.98 73.35 30.22
CA LEU A 28 -21.84 72.47 29.44
C LEU A 28 -21.62 72.58 27.91
N LYS A 29 -21.33 73.78 27.41
CA LYS A 29 -21.00 74.00 26.02
C LYS A 29 -19.69 73.37 25.61
N ILE A 30 -18.65 73.40 26.47
CA ILE A 30 -17.37 72.70 26.25
C ILE A 30 -17.56 71.21 26.27
N GLU A 31 -18.34 70.68 27.22
CA GLU A 31 -18.62 69.26 27.35
C GLU A 31 -19.41 68.74 26.13
N LYS A 32 -20.42 69.49 25.68
CA LYS A 32 -21.16 69.19 24.46
C LYS A 32 -20.25 69.11 23.23
N ALA A 33 -19.33 70.07 23.06
CA ALA A 33 -18.36 70.04 21.96
C ALA A 33 -17.45 68.80 21.98
N LYS A 34 -16.96 68.41 23.19
CA LYS A 34 -16.17 67.18 23.34
C LYS A 34 -16.96 65.91 23.02
N LEU A 35 -18.20 65.83 23.44
CA LEU A 35 -19.09 64.70 23.10
C LEU A 35 -19.37 64.60 21.61
N GLU A 36 -19.65 65.75 20.95
CA GLU A 36 -19.86 65.78 19.50
C GLU A 36 -18.60 65.33 18.71
N GLU A 37 -17.40 65.72 19.18
CA GLU A 37 -16.14 65.27 18.62
C GLU A 37 -15.94 63.74 18.84
N GLY A 38 -16.26 63.26 20.05
CA GLY A 38 -16.23 61.85 20.41
C GLY A 38 -17.18 61.01 19.52
N ILE A 39 -18.40 61.47 19.27
CA ILE A 39 -19.37 60.81 18.40
C ILE A 39 -18.82 60.71 16.98
N LYS A 40 -18.24 61.78 16.43
CA LYS A 40 -17.62 61.75 15.08
C LYS A 40 -16.49 60.75 14.97
N ARG A 41 -15.63 60.67 15.98
CA ARG A 41 -14.53 59.68 16.00
C ARG A 41 -15.07 58.24 16.03
N LEU A 42 -16.08 57.94 16.88
CA LEU A 42 -16.68 56.62 16.95
C LEU A 42 -17.43 56.24 15.67
N GLU A 43 -18.04 57.19 14.96
CA GLU A 43 -18.68 56.95 13.69
C GLU A 43 -17.66 56.56 12.58
N ILE A 44 -16.49 57.23 12.58
CA ILE A 44 -15.40 56.91 11.63
C ILE A 44 -14.86 55.51 11.96
N GLU A 45 -14.57 55.19 13.21
CA GLU A 45 -14.08 53.91 13.64
C GLU A 45 -15.07 52.77 13.31
N ARG A 46 -16.37 52.99 13.61
CA ARG A 46 -17.44 52.03 13.23
C ARG A 46 -17.47 51.76 11.75
N ASN A 47 -17.30 52.77 10.91
CA ASN A 47 -17.32 52.61 9.47
C ASN A 47 -16.07 51.86 8.96
N ASN A 48 -14.91 52.12 9.56
CA ASN A 48 -13.68 51.37 9.25
C ASN A 48 -13.79 49.90 9.63
N LEU A 49 -14.26 49.62 10.86
CA LEU A 49 -14.45 48.22 11.34
C LEU A 49 -15.48 47.46 10.47
N LYS A 50 -16.56 48.16 10.04
CA LYS A 50 -17.54 47.57 9.13
C LYS A 50 -16.91 47.20 7.77
N GLY A 51 -16.07 48.05 7.22
CA GLY A 51 -15.33 47.78 5.99
C GLY A 51 -14.38 46.60 6.13
N GLU A 52 -13.61 46.53 7.24
CA GLU A 52 -12.74 45.43 7.55
C GLU A 52 -13.47 44.10 7.73
N THR A 53 -14.60 44.10 8.43
CA THR A 53 -15.47 42.93 8.60
C THR A 53 -15.95 42.38 7.26
N ILE A 54 -16.39 43.23 6.35
CA ILE A 54 -16.81 42.81 4.99
C ILE A 54 -15.64 42.23 4.19
N SER A 55 -14.47 42.83 4.32
CA SER A 55 -13.25 42.33 3.66
C SER A 55 -12.84 40.93 4.17
N LEU A 56 -12.86 40.76 5.49
CA LEU A 56 -12.53 39.45 6.12
C LEU A 56 -13.56 38.37 5.77
N GLN A 57 -14.86 38.72 5.69
CA GLN A 57 -15.89 37.78 5.29
C GLN A 57 -15.67 37.29 3.85
N LYS A 58 -15.36 38.19 2.90
CA LYS A 58 -15.08 37.83 1.51
C LYS A 58 -13.81 36.96 1.39
N ALA A 59 -12.76 37.26 2.18
CA ALA A 59 -11.55 36.48 2.20
C ALA A 59 -11.80 35.06 2.75
N GLU A 60 -12.65 34.93 3.78
CA GLU A 60 -13.04 33.64 4.34
C GLU A 60 -13.87 32.80 3.38
N GLU A 61 -14.86 33.40 2.70
CA GLU A 61 -15.64 32.72 1.66
C GLU A 61 -14.73 32.22 0.52
N GLY A 62 -13.75 33.03 0.12
CA GLY A 62 -12.76 32.63 -0.87
C GLY A 62 -11.94 31.42 -0.44
N ARG A 63 -11.44 31.40 0.81
CA ARG A 63 -10.69 30.27 1.38
C ARG A 63 -11.53 29.00 1.49
N GLN A 64 -12.78 29.13 1.92
CA GLN A 64 -13.69 27.98 2.03
C GLN A 64 -13.97 27.36 0.65
N LEU A 65 -14.19 28.19 -0.37
CA LEU A 65 -14.38 27.70 -1.73
C LEU A 65 -13.15 26.99 -2.27
N GLU A 66 -11.96 27.54 -2.06
CA GLU A 66 -10.70 26.93 -2.47
C GLU A 66 -10.45 25.61 -1.73
N THR A 67 -10.67 25.57 -0.41
CA THR A 67 -10.55 24.36 0.41
C THR A 67 -11.49 23.28 -0.10
N THR A 68 -12.75 23.62 -0.39
CA THR A 68 -13.73 22.66 -0.92
C THR A 68 -13.28 22.08 -2.27
N LYS A 69 -12.75 22.91 -3.17
CA LYS A 69 -12.20 22.46 -4.46
C LYS A 69 -11.01 21.52 -4.27
N ASN A 70 -10.10 21.85 -3.37
CA ASN A 70 -8.92 21.03 -3.09
C ASN A 70 -9.29 19.68 -2.49
N ILE A 71 -10.27 19.64 -1.56
CA ILE A 71 -10.80 18.40 -1.01
C ILE A 71 -11.44 17.53 -2.10
N ALA A 72 -12.27 18.11 -2.96
CA ALA A 72 -12.89 17.38 -4.06
C ALA A 72 -11.86 16.81 -5.03
N ALA A 73 -10.82 17.56 -5.38
CA ALA A 73 -9.72 17.10 -6.22
C ALA A 73 -8.93 15.96 -5.55
N ALA A 74 -8.64 16.08 -4.25
CA ALA A 74 -7.94 15.05 -3.48
C ALA A 74 -8.75 13.74 -3.41
N VAL A 75 -10.06 13.80 -3.19
CA VAL A 75 -10.95 12.63 -3.20
C VAL A 75 -10.95 11.94 -4.56
N THR A 76 -11.04 12.72 -5.64
CA THR A 76 -11.01 12.17 -7.00
C THR A 76 -9.67 11.48 -7.29
N LEU A 77 -8.56 12.08 -6.90
CA LEU A 77 -7.22 11.49 -7.04
C LEU A 77 -7.09 10.21 -6.22
N GLN A 78 -7.56 10.21 -4.98
CA GLN A 78 -7.53 9.02 -4.14
C GLN A 78 -8.30 7.87 -4.78
N GLN A 79 -9.51 8.12 -5.28
CA GLN A 79 -10.32 7.10 -5.96
C GLN A 79 -9.62 6.54 -7.22
N SER A 80 -8.94 7.40 -7.98
CA SER A 80 -8.19 6.97 -9.16
C SER A 80 -6.99 6.10 -8.79
N LEU A 81 -6.28 6.45 -7.72
CA LEU A 81 -5.15 5.66 -7.20
C LEU A 81 -5.58 4.31 -6.63
N GLU A 82 -6.71 4.24 -5.95
CA GLU A 82 -7.27 2.98 -5.45
C GLU A 82 -7.62 2.03 -6.62
N LYS A 83 -8.28 2.53 -7.66
CA LYS A 83 -8.57 1.74 -8.87
C LYS A 83 -7.31 1.25 -9.58
N GLU A 84 -6.30 2.10 -9.72
CA GLU A 84 -5.04 1.70 -10.34
C GLU A 84 -4.29 0.67 -9.50
N LYS A 85 -4.28 0.81 -8.17
CA LYS A 85 -3.72 -0.18 -7.25
C LYS A 85 -4.41 -1.54 -7.38
N GLU A 86 -5.74 -1.55 -7.46
CA GLU A 86 -6.52 -2.77 -7.65
C GLU A 86 -6.17 -3.44 -8.98
N ARG A 87 -6.16 -2.68 -10.08
CA ARG A 87 -5.77 -3.15 -11.42
C ARG A 87 -4.36 -3.76 -11.41
N LEU A 88 -3.37 -3.06 -10.84
CA LEU A 88 -2.00 -3.57 -10.77
C LEU A 88 -1.88 -4.84 -9.91
N ASN A 89 -2.69 -4.96 -8.85
CA ASN A 89 -2.72 -6.18 -8.06
C ASN A 89 -3.30 -7.37 -8.84
N ASP A 90 -4.39 -7.15 -9.58
CA ASP A 90 -5.02 -8.17 -10.41
C ASP A 90 -4.10 -8.61 -11.56
N ASP A 91 -3.44 -7.68 -12.23
CA ASP A 91 -2.45 -7.97 -13.27
C ASP A 91 -1.31 -8.84 -12.71
N ARG A 92 -0.79 -8.51 -11.51
CA ARG A 92 0.27 -9.29 -10.84
C ARG A 92 -0.17 -10.69 -10.44
N VAL A 93 -1.41 -10.84 -9.97
CA VAL A 93 -1.99 -12.16 -9.65
C VAL A 93 -2.09 -13.00 -10.91
N LYS A 94 -2.62 -12.44 -11.99
CA LYS A 94 -2.75 -13.11 -13.28
C LYS A 94 -1.40 -13.52 -13.87
N GLU A 95 -0.40 -12.64 -13.85
CA GLU A 95 0.96 -12.98 -14.30
C GLU A 95 1.54 -14.16 -13.52
N LYS A 96 1.32 -14.18 -12.20
CA LYS A 96 1.77 -15.27 -11.34
C LYS A 96 1.06 -16.59 -11.65
N GLU A 97 -0.24 -16.56 -11.91
CA GLU A 97 -1.03 -17.74 -12.28
C GLU A 97 -0.60 -18.27 -13.66
N ASP A 98 -0.42 -17.38 -14.64
CA ASP A 98 0.07 -17.74 -15.98
C ASP A 98 1.48 -18.36 -15.93
N TYR A 99 2.36 -17.78 -15.08
CA TYR A 99 3.69 -18.31 -14.84
C TYR A 99 3.65 -19.72 -14.23
N LEU A 100 2.86 -19.94 -13.18
CA LEU A 100 2.70 -21.24 -12.54
C LEU A 100 2.11 -22.29 -13.50
N THR A 101 1.18 -21.87 -14.34
CA THR A 101 0.56 -22.74 -15.36
C THR A 101 1.58 -23.18 -16.41
N LYS A 102 2.39 -22.25 -16.93
CA LYS A 102 3.48 -22.56 -17.87
C LYS A 102 4.52 -23.50 -17.27
N MET A 103 4.87 -23.30 -16.00
CA MET A 103 5.79 -24.18 -15.27
C MET A 103 5.26 -25.60 -15.15
N LYS A 104 4.00 -25.76 -14.71
CA LYS A 104 3.37 -27.08 -14.58
C LYS A 104 3.33 -27.80 -15.94
N LEU A 105 3.08 -27.07 -17.03
CA LEU A 105 3.10 -27.63 -18.38
C LEU A 105 4.50 -28.14 -18.74
N LYS A 106 5.55 -27.32 -18.56
CA LYS A 106 6.94 -27.73 -18.83
C LYS A 106 7.34 -28.96 -18.02
N TRP A 107 6.92 -29.06 -16.75
CA TRP A 107 7.21 -30.24 -15.92
C TRP A 107 6.50 -31.49 -16.45
N SER A 108 5.22 -31.37 -16.76
CA SER A 108 4.45 -32.48 -17.31
C SER A 108 4.99 -32.94 -18.69
N GLU A 109 5.45 -32.02 -19.54
CA GLU A 109 6.11 -32.33 -20.79
C GLU A 109 7.42 -33.11 -20.54
N HIS A 110 8.27 -32.65 -19.65
CA HIS A 110 9.52 -33.35 -19.30
C HIS A 110 9.26 -34.75 -18.73
N GLU A 111 8.35 -34.89 -17.77
CA GLU A 111 7.97 -36.19 -17.18
C GLU A 111 7.50 -37.16 -18.26
N LYS A 112 6.68 -36.66 -19.20
CA LYS A 112 6.16 -37.46 -20.32
C LYS A 112 7.24 -37.82 -21.34
N ASP A 113 8.18 -36.93 -21.62
CA ASP A 113 9.30 -37.20 -22.51
C ASP A 113 10.22 -38.28 -21.93
N VAL A 114 10.49 -38.19 -20.60
CA VAL A 114 11.26 -39.20 -19.86
C VAL A 114 10.54 -40.57 -19.91
N GLU A 115 9.25 -40.59 -19.63
CA GLU A 115 8.42 -41.79 -19.71
C GLU A 115 8.49 -42.44 -21.10
N ASN A 116 8.25 -41.66 -22.16
CA ASN A 116 8.29 -42.15 -23.53
C ASN A 116 9.65 -42.73 -23.89
N HIS A 117 10.73 -42.05 -23.48
CA HIS A 117 12.10 -42.47 -23.77
C HIS A 117 12.44 -43.78 -23.05
N ILE A 118 12.11 -43.91 -21.76
CA ILE A 118 12.32 -45.16 -20.99
C ILE A 118 11.49 -46.29 -21.56
N GLN A 119 10.21 -46.07 -21.90
CA GLN A 119 9.37 -47.07 -22.55
C GLN A 119 9.95 -47.55 -23.91
N GLN A 120 10.52 -46.62 -24.70
CA GLN A 120 11.16 -46.97 -25.95
C GLN A 120 12.40 -47.84 -25.73
N ILE A 121 13.24 -47.50 -24.77
CA ILE A 121 14.41 -48.33 -24.38
C ILE A 121 13.94 -49.71 -23.94
N CYS A 122 12.91 -49.81 -23.12
CA CYS A 122 12.37 -51.07 -22.65
C CYS A 122 11.85 -51.95 -23.79
N ARG A 123 11.09 -51.37 -24.73
CA ARG A 123 10.61 -52.10 -25.92
C ARG A 123 11.74 -52.61 -26.79
N ASN A 124 12.76 -51.79 -27.02
CA ASN A 124 13.91 -52.17 -27.89
C ASN A 124 14.79 -53.26 -27.27
N ASN A 125 14.79 -53.42 -25.95
CA ASN A 125 15.67 -54.36 -25.23
C ASN A 125 14.88 -55.48 -24.54
N ILE A 126 13.57 -55.57 -24.72
CA ILE A 126 12.72 -56.60 -24.10
C ILE A 126 12.81 -56.56 -22.56
N ILE A 127 12.78 -55.34 -22.04
CA ILE A 127 12.79 -55.06 -20.59
C ILE A 127 11.36 -54.70 -20.17
N THR A 128 10.93 -55.16 -19.00
CA THR A 128 9.61 -54.81 -18.45
C THR A 128 9.61 -53.39 -17.93
N TYR A 129 8.76 -52.56 -18.48
CA TYR A 129 8.47 -51.21 -17.98
C TYR A 129 7.37 -51.28 -16.94
N ILE A 130 7.53 -50.56 -15.78
CA ILE A 130 6.53 -50.45 -14.73
C ILE A 130 6.22 -48.97 -14.54
N SER A 131 4.96 -48.61 -14.84
CA SER A 131 4.48 -47.24 -14.65
C SER A 131 4.35 -46.91 -13.17
N GLN A 132 4.25 -45.61 -12.85
CA GLN A 132 4.02 -45.10 -11.50
C GLN A 132 2.79 -45.75 -10.83
N GLU A 133 1.73 -46.01 -11.60
CA GLU A 133 0.48 -46.61 -11.09
C GLU A 133 0.68 -48.07 -10.68
N ASN A 134 1.48 -48.79 -11.43
CA ASN A 134 1.75 -50.25 -11.26
C ASN A 134 2.92 -50.53 -10.32
N PHE A 135 3.55 -49.50 -9.77
CA PHE A 135 4.68 -49.68 -8.85
C PHE A 135 4.20 -50.39 -7.57
N PRO A 136 4.91 -51.45 -7.11
CA PRO A 136 4.40 -52.33 -6.06
C PRO A 136 4.31 -51.70 -4.67
N HIS A 137 4.94 -50.52 -4.47
CA HIS A 137 4.94 -49.82 -3.18
C HIS A 137 4.08 -48.58 -3.20
N PRO A 138 2.84 -48.59 -2.68
CA PRO A 138 1.86 -47.53 -2.89
C PRO A 138 2.19 -46.18 -2.24
N ARG A 139 3.06 -46.15 -1.24
CA ARG A 139 3.44 -44.90 -0.49
C ARG A 139 4.58 -44.14 -1.13
N ASN A 140 5.43 -44.82 -1.92
CA ASN A 140 6.61 -44.25 -2.54
C ASN A 140 6.63 -44.69 -4.01
N LYS A 141 6.02 -43.89 -4.87
CA LYS A 141 5.92 -44.19 -6.30
C LYS A 141 6.87 -43.28 -7.06
N PRO A 142 7.88 -43.83 -7.73
CA PRO A 142 8.72 -43.06 -8.66
C PRO A 142 7.93 -42.74 -9.92
N ASP A 143 8.40 -41.79 -10.71
CA ASP A 143 7.76 -41.41 -11.98
C ASP A 143 7.82 -42.58 -12.98
N ASN A 144 8.95 -43.29 -13.03
CA ASN A 144 9.16 -44.44 -13.90
C ASN A 144 10.00 -45.52 -13.22
N SER A 145 9.80 -46.77 -13.60
CA SER A 145 10.65 -47.87 -13.19
C SER A 145 10.75 -49.00 -14.26
N ILE A 146 11.79 -49.76 -14.18
CA ILE A 146 11.98 -50.94 -15.04
C ILE A 146 12.29 -52.14 -14.13
N GLU A 147 11.98 -53.34 -14.60
CA GLU A 147 12.30 -54.57 -13.92
C GLU A 147 13.41 -55.31 -14.63
N ILE A 148 14.47 -55.63 -13.94
CA ILE A 148 15.63 -56.41 -14.42
C ILE A 148 15.95 -57.47 -13.37
N MET A 149 15.85 -58.77 -13.76
CA MET A 149 16.14 -59.89 -12.86
C MET A 149 15.41 -59.83 -11.54
N ASP A 150 14.09 -59.60 -11.56
CA ASP A 150 13.22 -59.50 -10.40
C ASP A 150 13.55 -58.31 -9.46
N GLN A 151 14.32 -57.34 -9.93
CA GLN A 151 14.65 -56.13 -9.24
C GLN A 151 14.21 -54.90 -9.99
N LEU A 152 13.77 -53.89 -9.25
CA LEU A 152 13.28 -52.62 -9.79
C LEU A 152 14.41 -51.59 -9.83
N VAL A 153 14.63 -50.99 -10.98
CA VAL A 153 15.43 -49.78 -11.19
C VAL A 153 14.52 -48.58 -11.34
N VAL A 154 14.79 -47.56 -10.58
CA VAL A 154 13.91 -46.37 -10.43
C VAL A 154 14.49 -45.20 -11.17
N PHE A 155 13.60 -44.48 -11.88
CA PHE A 155 13.87 -43.20 -12.56
C PHE A 155 12.85 -42.16 -12.09
N ASP A 156 13.35 -41.07 -11.51
CA ASP A 156 12.51 -39.97 -11.01
C ASP A 156 12.88 -38.71 -11.80
N ALA A 157 11.91 -38.14 -12.52
CA ALA A 157 12.12 -36.97 -13.37
C ALA A 157 12.03 -35.69 -12.55
N LYS A 158 12.97 -34.79 -12.74
CA LYS A 158 12.97 -33.50 -12.04
C LYS A 158 13.33 -32.37 -12.99
N SER A 159 12.54 -31.31 -12.97
CA SER A 159 12.73 -30.11 -13.78
C SER A 159 12.99 -28.89 -12.91
N PRO A 160 13.70 -27.89 -13.40
CA PRO A 160 13.87 -26.62 -12.68
C PRO A 160 12.53 -25.90 -12.55
N ALA A 161 12.38 -25.18 -11.43
CA ALA A 161 11.17 -24.43 -11.15
C ALA A 161 10.94 -23.23 -12.08
N ASN A 162 11.99 -22.75 -12.72
CA ASN A 162 11.98 -21.61 -13.65
C ASN A 162 13.20 -21.66 -14.56
N ASP A 163 13.31 -20.69 -15.46
CA ASP A 163 14.47 -20.56 -16.35
C ASP A 163 15.73 -20.05 -15.61
N ASP A 164 15.58 -19.54 -14.36
CA ASP A 164 16.70 -19.21 -13.48
C ASP A 164 17.21 -20.46 -12.78
N LEU A 165 18.32 -20.97 -13.24
CA LEU A 165 18.93 -22.20 -12.75
C LEU A 165 19.78 -22.02 -11.48
N THR A 166 19.86 -20.82 -10.91
CA THR A 166 20.73 -20.50 -9.77
C THR A 166 20.50 -21.42 -8.54
N ASN A 167 19.25 -21.76 -8.28
CA ASN A 167 18.87 -22.63 -7.17
C ASN A 167 18.72 -24.10 -7.55
N PHE A 168 18.86 -24.44 -8.82
CA PHE A 168 18.66 -25.80 -9.31
C PHE A 168 19.65 -26.82 -8.74
N PRO A 169 20.95 -26.54 -8.58
CA PRO A 169 21.88 -27.46 -7.95
C PRO A 169 21.50 -27.84 -6.53
N LYS A 170 21.08 -26.86 -5.73
CA LYS A 170 20.59 -27.12 -4.35
C LYS A 170 19.32 -27.97 -4.35
N TYR A 171 18.39 -27.69 -5.26
CA TYR A 171 17.17 -28.47 -5.42
C TYR A 171 17.51 -29.94 -5.79
N ILE A 172 18.37 -30.17 -6.77
CA ILE A 172 18.79 -31.52 -7.20
C ILE A 172 19.46 -32.28 -6.04
N LYS A 173 20.34 -31.64 -5.29
CA LYS A 173 20.94 -32.26 -4.09
C LYS A 173 19.88 -32.75 -3.12
N LEU A 174 18.85 -31.96 -2.83
CA LEU A 174 17.75 -32.37 -1.97
C LEU A 174 16.93 -33.53 -2.57
N GLN A 175 16.71 -33.52 -3.88
CA GLN A 175 16.00 -34.60 -4.57
C GLN A 175 16.81 -35.90 -4.57
N THR A 176 18.11 -35.84 -4.75
CA THR A 176 19.01 -36.98 -4.63
C THR A 176 18.90 -37.66 -3.24
N GLU A 177 18.92 -36.87 -2.17
CA GLU A 177 18.69 -37.40 -0.81
C GLU A 177 17.28 -38.02 -0.67
N SER A 178 16.28 -37.41 -1.31
CA SER A 178 14.89 -37.91 -1.28
C SER A 178 14.74 -39.26 -2.00
N LEU A 179 15.55 -39.53 -3.04
CA LEU A 179 15.51 -40.82 -3.75
C LEU A 179 15.86 -42.03 -2.83
N LYS A 180 16.63 -41.84 -1.77
CA LYS A 180 17.00 -42.91 -0.80
C LYS A 180 15.77 -43.59 -0.18
N LYS A 181 14.60 -42.97 -0.23
CA LYS A 181 13.34 -43.60 0.21
C LYS A 181 12.99 -44.85 -0.59
N TYR A 182 13.40 -44.91 -1.87
CA TYR A 182 13.11 -46.05 -2.75
C TYR A 182 14.07 -47.25 -2.41
N ALA A 183 15.32 -46.99 -2.06
CA ALA A 183 16.29 -48.00 -1.69
C ALA A 183 15.94 -48.78 -0.39
N LYS A 184 14.90 -48.35 0.33
CA LYS A 184 14.41 -49.07 1.53
C LYS A 184 13.62 -50.34 1.22
N HIS A 185 13.31 -50.56 -0.05
CA HIS A 185 12.53 -51.71 -0.51
C HIS A 185 13.48 -52.79 -1.04
N ASP A 186 13.39 -54.02 -0.51
CA ASP A 186 14.32 -55.13 -0.82
C ASP A 186 14.38 -55.48 -2.31
N ASN A 187 13.30 -55.23 -3.04
CA ASN A 187 13.23 -55.49 -4.48
C ASN A 187 13.61 -54.28 -5.34
N VAL A 188 14.07 -53.20 -4.76
CA VAL A 188 14.55 -52.00 -5.47
C VAL A 188 16.05 -51.96 -5.44
N LYS A 189 16.68 -51.82 -6.60
CA LYS A 189 18.13 -51.65 -6.71
C LYS A 189 18.59 -50.35 -6.07
N ASN A 190 19.79 -50.33 -5.53
CA ASN A 190 20.42 -49.12 -5.00
C ASN A 190 20.80 -48.10 -6.08
N ASP A 191 20.83 -48.55 -7.35
CA ASP A 191 21.06 -47.68 -8.51
C ASP A 191 19.76 -46.90 -8.79
N LEU A 192 19.69 -45.69 -8.29
CA LEU A 192 18.55 -44.79 -8.40
C LEU A 192 18.91 -43.63 -9.36
N PHE A 193 18.08 -43.40 -10.34
CA PHE A 193 18.35 -42.40 -11.37
C PHE A 193 17.43 -41.16 -11.23
N LEU A 194 18.07 -40.01 -11.11
CA LEU A 194 17.40 -38.72 -11.22
C LEU A 194 17.55 -38.20 -12.64
N VAL A 195 16.45 -38.09 -13.37
CA VAL A 195 16.45 -37.65 -14.77
C VAL A 195 16.14 -36.16 -14.83
N ILE A 196 17.04 -35.40 -15.43
CA ILE A 196 16.96 -33.94 -15.53
C ILE A 196 17.07 -33.48 -16.97
N PRO A 197 16.54 -32.29 -17.33
CA PRO A 197 16.69 -31.74 -18.67
C PRO A 197 18.16 -31.45 -19.01
N SER A 198 18.58 -31.80 -20.23
CA SER A 198 19.98 -31.66 -20.66
C SER A 198 20.54 -30.25 -20.62
N ASN A 199 19.68 -29.22 -20.77
CA ASN A 199 20.07 -27.82 -20.64
C ASN A 199 20.38 -27.37 -19.20
N THR A 200 20.22 -28.25 -18.22
CA THR A 200 20.57 -27.98 -16.81
C THR A 200 21.91 -28.55 -16.41
N LEU A 201 22.58 -29.31 -17.25
CA LEU A 201 23.82 -30.03 -16.94
C LEU A 201 24.98 -29.08 -16.61
N ASP A 202 25.04 -27.92 -17.23
CA ASP A 202 26.14 -26.95 -17.07
C ASP A 202 26.18 -26.31 -15.67
N VAL A 203 25.07 -26.34 -14.94
CA VAL A 203 24.96 -25.77 -13.57
C VAL A 203 25.09 -26.80 -12.48
N ILE A 204 25.22 -28.09 -12.84
CA ILE A 204 25.28 -29.21 -11.89
C ILE A 204 26.70 -29.74 -11.80
N ASP A 205 27.25 -29.72 -10.59
CA ASP A 205 28.55 -30.33 -10.34
C ASP A 205 28.45 -31.87 -10.30
N GLN A 206 29.10 -32.52 -11.26
CA GLN A 206 29.06 -33.99 -11.43
C GLN A 206 29.52 -34.78 -10.21
N PHE A 207 30.35 -34.19 -9.35
CA PHE A 207 30.85 -34.85 -8.14
C PHE A 207 29.80 -35.03 -7.03
N HIS A 208 28.68 -34.38 -7.11
CA HIS A 208 27.63 -34.44 -6.12
C HIS A 208 26.66 -35.63 -6.27
N TYR A 209 26.78 -36.44 -7.33
CA TYR A 209 25.80 -37.44 -7.74
C TYR A 209 26.25 -38.90 -7.71
N ASN A 210 27.46 -39.16 -7.26
CA ASN A 210 27.87 -40.51 -6.92
C ASN A 210 27.33 -40.85 -5.53
N ILE A 211 26.24 -41.62 -5.49
CA ILE A 211 25.65 -42.19 -4.27
C ILE A 211 26.37 -43.46 -3.93
#